data_4ca53040f244dcfd8a612b42c28064a1
#
_entry.id   4ca53040f244dcfd8a612b42c28064a1
#
_cell.length_a   1.000
_cell.length_b   1.000
_cell.length_c   1.000
_cell.angle_alpha   90.00
_cell.angle_beta   90.00
_cell.angle_gamma   90.00
#
_symmetry.space_group_name_H-M   'P 1'
#
loop_
_entity.id
_entity.type
_entity.pdbx_description
1 polymer ?
#
loop_
_entity_poly.entity_id
_entity_poly.type
_entity_poly.pdbx_seq_one_letter_code
_entity_poly.pdbx_strand_id
1 'polypeptide(L)'
;MKKITMIALAMFTAVGAGAQTIYDATNIAQKELNGTARFVGMGGAMGALGGDISTIGTNPAGIGIYRSNDAMLTFGYSMTGTESNYVGNKFETNKNRWSFDNAGFVIASKIGNHTPLRYVNFGFNYHKSKSFYKNMTMQGLMGSIDNQYVS
;
A
#
# COMPACT_ATOMS: atom_id res chain seq x y z
N MET A 1 -23.93 27.84 -26.61
CA MET A 1 -24.43 27.00 -25.52
C MET A 1 -23.41 25.97 -25.08
N LYS A 2 -22.79 25.17 -25.98
CA LYS A 2 -21.77 24.13 -25.59
C LYS A 2 -20.59 24.66 -24.80
N LYS A 3 -20.08 25.86 -25.07
CA LYS A 3 -18.95 26.46 -24.33
C LYS A 3 -19.32 26.86 -22.90
N ILE A 4 -20.54 27.34 -22.68
CA ILE A 4 -21.04 27.75 -21.35
C ILE A 4 -21.28 26.51 -20.48
N THR A 5 -21.80 25.43 -21.05
CA THR A 5 -21.96 24.16 -20.32
C THR A 5 -20.62 23.53 -19.93
N MET A 6 -19.59 23.61 -20.79
CA MET A 6 -18.26 23.16 -20.44
C MET A 6 -17.62 23.97 -19.30
N ILE A 7 -17.78 25.29 -19.30
CA ILE A 7 -17.27 26.17 -18.25
C ILE A 7 -18.00 25.90 -16.93
N ALA A 8 -19.33 25.75 -16.98
CA ALA A 8 -20.13 25.42 -15.80
C ALA A 8 -19.74 24.06 -15.21
N LEU A 9 -19.50 23.04 -16.06
CA LEU A 9 -19.05 21.74 -15.61
C LEU A 9 -17.64 21.79 -14.99
N ALA A 10 -16.73 22.57 -15.57
CA ALA A 10 -15.38 22.78 -15.03
C ALA A 10 -15.40 23.53 -13.68
N MET A 11 -16.29 24.50 -13.50
CA MET A 11 -16.46 25.18 -12.21
C MET A 11 -17.03 24.22 -11.16
N PHE A 12 -17.96 23.34 -11.51
CA PHE A 12 -18.55 22.37 -10.58
C PHE A 12 -17.51 21.35 -10.07
N THR A 13 -16.57 20.93 -10.93
CA THR A 13 -15.48 20.03 -10.53
C THR A 13 -14.42 20.72 -9.68
N ALA A 14 -14.18 22.02 -9.88
CA ALA A 14 -13.20 22.79 -9.11
C ALA A 14 -13.63 23.01 -7.65
N VAL A 15 -14.93 23.13 -7.36
CA VAL A 15 -15.45 23.32 -6.01
C VAL A 15 -15.29 22.05 -5.15
N GLY A 16 -15.28 20.86 -5.79
CA GLY A 16 -15.07 19.58 -5.08
C GLY A 16 -13.62 19.31 -4.65
N ALA A 17 -12.64 20.08 -5.16
CA ALA A 17 -11.23 19.82 -4.90
C ALA A 17 -10.72 20.34 -3.51
N GLY A 18 -11.51 21.14 -2.81
CA GLY A 18 -11.14 21.73 -1.54
C GLY A 18 -11.37 20.87 -0.28
N ALA A 19 -11.95 19.67 -0.42
CA ALA A 19 -12.31 18.82 0.72
C ALA A 19 -11.17 17.94 1.24
N GLN A 20 -9.99 17.96 0.62
CA GLN A 20 -8.86 17.13 1.03
C GLN A 20 -8.00 17.89 2.04
N THR A 21 -7.91 17.33 3.25
CA THR A 21 -7.03 17.85 4.28
C THR A 21 -5.59 17.35 4.09
N ILE A 22 -4.62 18.04 4.69
CA ILE A 22 -3.22 17.61 4.69
C ILE A 22 -3.06 16.22 5.32
N TYR A 23 -3.96 15.85 6.23
CA TYR A 23 -4.00 14.52 6.85
C TYR A 23 -4.40 13.43 5.85
N ASP A 24 -5.33 13.72 4.95
CA ASP A 24 -5.74 12.77 3.91
C ASP A 24 -4.61 12.58 2.91
N ALA A 25 -3.95 13.67 2.52
CA ALA A 25 -2.79 13.62 1.63
C ALA A 25 -1.63 12.82 2.25
N THR A 26 -1.30 13.05 3.52
CA THR A 26 -0.28 12.28 4.23
C THR A 26 -0.68 10.82 4.37
N ASN A 27 -1.93 10.56 4.67
CA ASN A 27 -2.43 9.20 4.79
C ASN A 27 -2.33 8.41 3.47
N ILE A 28 -2.58 9.06 2.34
CA ILE A 28 -2.43 8.46 1.01
C ILE A 28 -0.94 8.28 0.64
N ALA A 29 -0.09 9.25 0.98
CA ALA A 29 1.32 9.23 0.64
C ALA A 29 2.14 8.22 1.44
N GLN A 30 1.72 7.86 2.65
CA GLN A 30 2.39 6.85 3.46
C GLN A 30 2.28 5.47 2.82
N LYS A 31 3.41 4.77 2.74
CA LYS A 31 3.49 3.37 2.29
C LYS A 31 3.65 2.46 3.51
N GLU A 32 2.99 1.32 3.47
CA GLU A 32 3.22 0.23 4.40
C GLU A 32 4.31 -0.70 3.87
N LEU A 33 5.09 -1.28 4.78
CA LEU A 33 6.08 -2.28 4.43
C LEU A 33 5.36 -3.60 4.13
N ASN A 34 5.17 -3.87 2.86
CA ASN A 34 4.57 -5.11 2.36
C ASN A 34 5.50 -5.77 1.36
N GLY A 35 5.34 -7.07 1.15
CA GLY A 35 6.14 -7.83 0.21
C GLY A 35 6.35 -9.26 0.68
N THR A 36 7.43 -9.88 0.21
CA THR A 36 7.83 -11.21 0.68
C THR A 36 8.20 -11.19 2.16
N ALA A 37 8.06 -12.32 2.84
CA ALA A 37 8.45 -12.43 4.25
C ALA A 37 9.93 -12.04 4.48
N ARG A 38 10.81 -12.36 3.52
CA ARG A 38 12.21 -11.97 3.55
C ARG A 38 12.37 -10.45 3.47
N PHE A 39 11.69 -9.80 2.54
CA PHE A 39 11.74 -8.35 2.36
C PHE A 39 11.24 -7.62 3.61
N VAL A 40 10.10 -8.06 4.15
CA VAL A 40 9.51 -7.49 5.37
C VAL A 40 10.39 -7.76 6.59
N GLY A 41 10.94 -8.99 6.73
CA GLY A 41 11.83 -9.36 7.82
C GLY A 41 13.14 -8.55 7.87
N MET A 42 13.59 -8.06 6.71
CA MET A 42 14.74 -7.14 6.60
C MET A 42 14.36 -5.65 6.69
N GLY A 43 13.12 -5.34 7.08
CA GLY A 43 12.65 -3.96 7.18
C GLY A 43 12.61 -3.22 5.84
N GLY A 44 12.54 -3.93 4.71
CA GLY A 44 12.62 -3.37 3.37
C GLY A 44 14.04 -2.95 2.91
N ALA A 45 15.08 -3.20 3.69
CA ALA A 45 16.46 -2.81 3.41
C ALA A 45 17.14 -3.72 2.37
N MET A 46 16.43 -4.05 1.29
CA MET A 46 16.92 -4.95 0.23
C MET A 46 17.17 -4.24 -1.12
N GLY A 47 17.01 -2.93 -1.18
CA GLY A 47 17.12 -2.20 -2.43
C GLY A 47 18.47 -2.32 -3.14
N ALA A 48 19.56 -2.51 -2.39
CA ALA A 48 20.89 -2.74 -2.95
C ALA A 48 21.21 -4.23 -3.17
N LEU A 49 20.54 -5.12 -2.45
CA LEU A 49 20.81 -6.56 -2.53
C LEU A 49 20.22 -7.21 -3.78
N GLY A 50 19.01 -6.82 -4.16
CA GLY A 50 18.26 -7.49 -5.22
C GLY A 50 17.92 -8.96 -4.88
N GLY A 51 17.48 -9.72 -5.88
CA GLY A 51 17.21 -11.16 -5.72
C GLY A 51 15.97 -11.49 -4.88
N ASP A 52 15.08 -10.53 -4.76
CA ASP A 52 13.76 -10.71 -4.20
C ASP A 52 12.76 -9.93 -5.07
N ILE A 53 11.66 -10.55 -5.42
CA ILE A 53 10.67 -9.95 -6.33
C ILE A 53 10.10 -8.65 -5.76
N SER A 54 9.98 -8.53 -4.43
CA SER A 54 9.48 -7.31 -3.78
C SER A 54 10.43 -6.11 -3.99
N THR A 55 11.72 -6.35 -4.24
CA THR A 55 12.68 -5.27 -4.50
C THR A 55 12.44 -4.54 -5.81
N ILE A 56 11.72 -5.13 -6.76
CA ILE A 56 11.39 -4.50 -8.04
C ILE A 56 10.68 -3.15 -7.83
N GLY A 57 9.84 -3.06 -6.79
CA GLY A 57 9.12 -1.83 -6.46
C GLY A 57 10.00 -0.71 -5.89
N THR A 58 11.19 -1.04 -5.35
CA THR A 58 12.13 -0.07 -4.77
C THR A 58 13.35 0.16 -5.66
N ASN A 59 13.87 -0.91 -6.26
CA ASN A 59 14.99 -0.87 -7.18
C ASN A 59 14.84 -1.95 -8.26
N PRO A 60 14.30 -1.62 -9.42
CA PRO A 60 14.09 -2.59 -10.51
C PRO A 60 15.40 -3.19 -11.04
N ALA A 61 16.55 -2.53 -10.84
CA ALA A 61 17.85 -3.10 -11.24
C ALA A 61 18.19 -4.40 -10.50
N GLY A 62 17.55 -4.64 -9.34
CA GLY A 62 17.71 -5.87 -8.57
C GLY A 62 17.31 -7.16 -9.30
N ILE A 63 16.54 -7.07 -10.42
CA ILE A 63 16.26 -8.23 -11.26
C ILE A 63 17.50 -8.72 -12.02
N GLY A 64 18.51 -7.88 -12.19
CA GLY A 64 19.73 -8.21 -12.92
C GLY A 64 20.56 -9.34 -12.31
N ILE A 65 20.36 -9.64 -11.02
CA ILE A 65 21.10 -10.73 -10.37
C ILE A 65 20.48 -12.11 -10.56
N TYR A 66 19.24 -12.19 -11.04
CA TYR A 66 18.59 -13.48 -11.30
C TYR A 66 19.29 -14.25 -12.40
N ARG A 67 19.51 -15.54 -12.18
CA ARG A 67 20.13 -16.48 -13.10
C ARG A 67 19.22 -17.64 -13.49
N SER A 68 18.05 -17.72 -12.85
CA SER A 68 16.99 -18.68 -13.10
C SER A 68 15.64 -17.99 -13.01
N ASN A 69 14.63 -18.61 -13.57
CA ASN A 69 13.25 -18.16 -13.42
C ASN A 69 12.82 -18.29 -11.97
N ASP A 70 12.04 -17.33 -11.51
CA ASP A 70 11.49 -17.30 -10.17
C ASP A 70 10.07 -16.78 -10.19
N ALA A 71 9.23 -17.30 -9.31
CA ALA A 71 7.86 -16.86 -9.14
C ALA A 71 7.47 -16.90 -7.66
N MET A 72 6.83 -15.85 -7.19
CA MET A 72 6.43 -15.72 -5.79
C MET A 72 4.99 -15.27 -5.66
N LEU A 73 4.33 -15.81 -4.63
CA LEU A 73 3.03 -15.40 -4.14
C LEU A 73 3.10 -15.24 -2.62
N THR A 74 2.62 -14.11 -2.11
CA THR A 74 2.62 -13.85 -0.68
C THR A 74 1.24 -13.45 -0.20
N PHE A 75 0.79 -14.16 0.83
CA PHE A 75 -0.44 -13.85 1.55
C PHE A 75 -0.07 -13.38 2.94
N GLY A 76 -0.68 -12.28 3.37
CA GLY A 76 -0.55 -11.76 4.72
C GLY A 76 -1.77 -12.11 5.56
N TYR A 77 -1.53 -12.31 6.85
CA TYR A 77 -2.58 -12.40 7.84
C TYR A 77 -2.28 -11.39 8.95
N SER A 78 -3.15 -10.40 9.11
CA SER A 78 -2.98 -9.39 10.13
C SER A 78 -4.04 -9.51 11.21
N MET A 79 -3.59 -9.43 12.46
CA MET A 79 -4.43 -9.32 13.64
C MET A 79 -4.28 -7.91 14.16
N THR A 80 -5.36 -7.17 14.21
CA THR A 80 -5.34 -5.79 14.70
C THR A 80 -6.24 -5.70 15.91
N GLY A 81 -5.66 -5.39 17.07
CA GLY A 81 -6.40 -5.01 18.28
C GLY A 81 -6.40 -3.49 18.41
N THR A 82 -7.56 -2.93 18.57
CA THR A 82 -7.72 -1.50 18.85
C THR A 82 -8.40 -1.34 20.20
N GLU A 83 -7.71 -0.68 21.13
CA GLU A 83 -8.26 -0.26 22.41
C GLU A 83 -8.60 1.23 22.30
N SER A 84 -9.85 1.58 22.56
CA SER A 84 -10.28 2.98 22.66
C SER A 84 -10.81 3.25 24.06
N ASN A 85 -10.33 4.34 24.65
CA ASN A 85 -10.80 4.80 25.96
C ASN A 85 -11.52 6.13 25.77
N TYR A 86 -12.81 6.12 26.04
CA TYR A 86 -13.64 7.31 25.92
C TYR A 86 -14.49 7.49 27.17
N VAL A 87 -14.34 8.62 27.86
CA VAL A 87 -15.09 8.99 29.08
C VAL A 87 -15.02 7.87 30.13
N GLY A 88 -13.86 7.27 30.35
CA GLY A 88 -13.64 6.20 31.32
C GLY A 88 -14.13 4.80 30.92
N ASN A 89 -14.74 4.66 29.76
CA ASN A 89 -15.11 3.36 29.20
C ASN A 89 -14.07 2.86 28.23
N LYS A 90 -13.64 1.62 28.40
CA LYS A 90 -12.70 0.94 27.50
C LYS A 90 -13.46 0.07 26.53
N PHE A 91 -13.14 0.22 25.25
CA PHE A 91 -13.68 -0.63 24.19
C PHE A 91 -12.52 -1.28 23.47
N GLU A 92 -12.58 -2.60 23.39
CA GLU A 92 -11.62 -3.39 22.63
C GLU A 92 -12.29 -3.91 21.36
N THR A 93 -11.66 -3.70 20.24
CA THR A 93 -12.09 -4.23 18.95
C THR A 93 -10.95 -5.02 18.33
N ASN A 94 -11.16 -6.32 18.18
CA ASN A 94 -10.21 -7.21 17.53
C ASN A 94 -10.70 -7.53 16.11
N LYS A 95 -9.83 -7.38 15.13
CA LYS A 95 -10.13 -7.70 13.76
C LYS A 95 -9.00 -8.50 13.13
N ASN A 96 -9.37 -9.63 12.57
CA ASN A 96 -8.46 -10.49 11.82
C ASN A 96 -8.75 -10.34 10.33
N ARG A 97 -7.69 -10.33 9.52
CA ARG A 97 -7.83 -10.14 8.09
C ARG A 97 -6.76 -10.84 7.30
N TRP A 98 -7.19 -11.51 6.25
CA TRP A 98 -6.35 -11.98 5.18
C TRP A 98 -6.10 -10.88 4.15
N SER A 99 -4.92 -10.84 3.61
CA SER A 99 -4.56 -9.94 2.52
C SER A 99 -3.69 -10.65 1.50
N PHE A 100 -3.83 -10.22 0.26
CA PHE A 100 -2.91 -10.58 -0.81
C PHE A 100 -1.86 -9.47 -0.89
N ASP A 101 -0.62 -9.77 -0.55
CA ASP A 101 0.39 -8.74 -0.34
C ASP A 101 1.32 -8.58 -1.53
N ASN A 102 1.70 -9.70 -2.16
CA ASN A 102 2.64 -9.67 -3.26
C ASN A 102 2.42 -10.83 -4.22
N ALA A 103 2.62 -10.56 -5.51
CA ALA A 103 2.74 -11.56 -6.56
C ALA A 103 3.71 -11.08 -7.63
N GLY A 104 4.53 -11.98 -8.12
CA GLY A 104 5.44 -11.62 -9.19
C GLY A 104 6.17 -12.81 -9.77
N PHE A 105 6.81 -12.55 -10.88
CA PHE A 105 7.70 -13.51 -11.53
C PHE A 105 8.87 -12.81 -12.17
N VAL A 106 9.96 -13.53 -12.31
CA VAL A 106 11.15 -13.12 -13.06
C VAL A 106 11.52 -14.23 -14.01
N ILE A 107 11.73 -13.89 -15.27
CA ILE A 107 12.25 -14.77 -16.30
C ILE A 107 13.68 -14.34 -16.59
N ALA A 108 14.63 -15.24 -16.38
CA ALA A 108 16.04 -15.02 -16.65
C ALA A 108 16.47 -15.85 -17.87
N SER A 109 16.79 -15.18 -18.96
CA SER A 109 17.22 -15.83 -20.19
C SER A 109 18.72 -15.65 -20.39
N LYS A 110 19.44 -16.78 -20.50
CA LYS A 110 20.87 -16.76 -20.79
C LYS A 110 21.10 -16.59 -22.29
N ILE A 111 21.83 -15.54 -22.67
CA ILE A 111 22.14 -15.26 -24.09
C ILE A 111 23.39 -16.00 -24.52
N GLY A 112 24.45 -15.98 -23.72
CA GLY A 112 25.70 -16.66 -24.06
C GLY A 112 26.83 -16.39 -23.07
N ASN A 113 27.96 -17.06 -23.30
CA ASN A 113 29.15 -16.92 -22.45
C ASN A 113 30.24 -16.01 -23.07
N HIS A 114 30.13 -15.70 -24.37
CA HIS A 114 31.14 -14.99 -25.13
C HIS A 114 30.80 -13.53 -25.44
N THR A 115 29.62 -13.08 -25.03
CA THR A 115 29.16 -11.69 -25.23
C THR A 115 29.23 -10.92 -23.92
N PRO A 116 29.40 -9.57 -23.95
CA PRO A 116 29.29 -8.75 -22.72
C PRO A 116 27.94 -8.90 -22.02
N LEU A 117 26.88 -9.12 -22.79
CA LEU A 117 25.53 -9.34 -22.30
C LEU A 117 25.30 -10.84 -22.11
N ARG A 118 25.34 -11.30 -20.86
CA ARG A 118 25.21 -12.72 -20.52
C ARG A 118 23.78 -13.16 -20.24
N TYR A 119 22.98 -12.29 -19.66
CA TYR A 119 21.61 -12.56 -19.29
C TYR A 119 20.71 -11.38 -19.65
N VAL A 120 19.50 -11.68 -20.05
CA VAL A 120 18.37 -10.74 -20.12
C VAL A 120 17.32 -11.23 -19.15
N ASN A 121 16.95 -10.35 -18.24
CA ASN A 121 15.96 -10.64 -17.22
C ASN A 121 14.73 -9.76 -17.44
N PHE A 122 13.57 -10.39 -17.42
CA PHE A 122 12.28 -9.71 -17.44
C PHE A 122 11.53 -10.06 -16.18
N GLY A 123 10.99 -9.07 -15.49
CA GLY A 123 10.24 -9.28 -14.25
C GLY A 123 8.98 -8.45 -14.20
N PHE A 124 7.97 -9.02 -13.56
CA PHE A 124 6.73 -8.35 -13.20
C PHE A 124 6.50 -8.54 -11.71
N ASN A 125 6.08 -7.48 -11.03
CA ASN A 125 5.73 -7.52 -9.63
C ASN A 125 4.48 -6.70 -9.37
N TYR A 126 3.53 -7.30 -8.70
CA TYR A 126 2.44 -6.65 -8.01
C TYR A 126 2.73 -6.65 -6.51
N HIS A 127 2.67 -5.50 -5.88
CA HIS A 127 2.72 -5.45 -4.43
C HIS A 127 1.71 -4.44 -3.88
N LYS A 128 1.10 -4.80 -2.75
CA LYS A 128 0.17 -3.95 -2.04
C LYS A 128 0.93 -2.80 -1.36
N SER A 129 0.67 -1.58 -1.76
CA SER A 129 1.34 -0.40 -1.22
C SER A 129 0.82 -0.01 0.16
N LYS A 130 -0.49 -0.12 0.38
CA LYS A 130 -1.14 0.26 1.64
C LYS A 130 -2.50 -0.39 1.81
N SER A 131 -2.90 -0.58 3.05
CA SER A 131 -4.26 -0.96 3.43
C SER A 131 -4.97 0.23 4.09
N PHE A 132 -6.10 0.66 3.52
CA PHE A 132 -6.94 1.73 4.08
C PHE A 132 -7.99 1.20 5.07
N TYR A 133 -7.90 -0.08 5.42
CA TYR A 133 -8.82 -0.68 6.38
C TYR A 133 -8.42 -0.32 7.80
N LYS A 134 -9.15 0.62 8.39
CA LYS A 134 -9.13 0.93 9.82
C LYS A 134 -10.52 0.74 10.38
N ASN A 135 -10.65 -0.09 11.42
CA ASN A 135 -11.87 -0.19 12.21
C ASN A 135 -11.57 0.37 13.59
N MET A 136 -12.33 1.36 13.99
CA MET A 136 -12.30 1.92 15.32
C MET A 136 -13.74 2.05 15.80
N THR A 137 -14.05 1.48 16.94
CA THR A 137 -15.36 1.62 17.59
C THR A 137 -15.18 2.48 18.83
N MET A 138 -15.90 3.56 18.89
CA MET A 138 -16.02 4.41 20.07
C MET A 138 -17.48 4.45 20.48
N GLN A 139 -17.76 4.16 21.75
CA GLN A 139 -19.08 4.29 22.33
C GLN A 139 -18.95 4.99 23.68
N GLY A 140 -19.82 5.93 23.95
CA GLY A 140 -19.89 6.63 25.22
C GLY A 140 -21.24 7.30 25.39
N LEU A 141 -21.75 7.33 26.62
CA LEU A 141 -22.87 8.18 26.97
C LEU A 141 -22.36 9.63 26.95
N MET A 142 -22.78 10.40 25.98
CA MET A 142 -22.59 11.84 26.00
C MET A 142 -23.58 12.40 27.04
N GLY A 143 -23.09 12.70 28.24
CA GLY A 143 -23.87 13.47 29.18
C GLY A 143 -24.09 14.87 28.63
N SER A 144 -25.31 15.25 28.40
CA SER A 144 -25.87 16.60 28.11
C SER A 144 -25.06 17.56 27.21
N ILE A 145 -24.16 17.10 26.39
CA ILE A 145 -23.28 17.97 25.61
C ILE A 145 -23.29 17.56 24.14
N ASP A 146 -23.67 18.53 23.37
CA ASP A 146 -23.51 18.75 21.95
C ASP A 146 -22.74 17.67 21.19
N ASN A 147 -23.49 16.92 20.48
CA ASN A 147 -23.06 16.22 19.30
C ASN A 147 -22.75 17.29 18.24
N GLN A 148 -21.64 17.17 17.52
CA GLN A 148 -21.26 18.06 16.42
C GLN A 148 -22.37 18.26 15.35
N TYR A 149 -23.42 17.49 15.40
CA TYR A 149 -24.56 17.54 14.50
C TYR A 149 -25.76 18.32 15.08
N VAL A 150 -25.65 18.87 16.27
CA VAL A 150 -26.75 19.57 16.98
C VAL A 150 -26.45 21.06 17.20
N SER A 151 -25.33 21.56 16.71
CA SER A 151 -25.02 22.99 16.73
C SER A 151 -25.43 23.69 15.44
#